data_83bcdfef9844337faf1253702981f27b
#
_entry.id   83bcdfef9844337faf1253702981f27b
#
_cell.length_a   1.000
_cell.length_b   1.000
_cell.length_c   1.000
_cell.angle_alpha   90.00
_cell.angle_beta   90.00
_cell.angle_gamma   90.00
#
_symmetry.space_group_name_H-M   'P 1'
#
loop_
_entity.id
_entity.type
_entity.pdbx_description
1 polymer ?
#
loop_
_entity_poly.entity_id
_entity_poly.type
_entity_poly.pdbx_seq_one_letter_code
_entity_poly.pdbx_strand_id
1 'polypeptide(L)'
;IKPYLINNDPPPETERLQTPEERDELNGLYECILCACCSTACPSFWWNPDKFVGPAGLLQAYRFIADTRDQATSERLDNLEDPYRLFRCHSIMNCVDVCPKGLNPMRAIGKIKDAMVRRAV
;
A
#
# COMPACT_ATOMS: atom_id res chain seq x y z
N ILE A 1 -9.30 -2.20 -1.31
CA ILE A 1 -8.55 -2.55 -0.09
C ILE A 1 -9.48 -2.58 1.12
N LYS A 2 -9.05 -3.28 2.16
CA LYS A 2 -9.73 -3.30 3.45
C LYS A 2 -8.98 -2.38 4.41
N PRO A 3 -9.48 -1.17 4.69
CA PRO A 3 -8.71 -0.13 5.41
C PRO A 3 -8.76 -0.32 6.92
N TYR A 4 -8.53 -1.52 7.40
CA TYR A 4 -8.51 -1.87 8.82
C TYR A 4 -7.62 -3.08 9.05
N LEU A 5 -7.09 -3.21 10.25
CA LEU A 5 -6.26 -4.37 10.62
C LEU A 5 -7.11 -5.63 10.71
N ILE A 6 -6.59 -6.71 10.16
CA ILE A 6 -7.21 -8.03 10.21
C ILE A 6 -6.29 -8.95 11.02
N ASN A 7 -6.75 -9.39 12.18
CA ASN A 7 -6.00 -10.29 13.05
C ASN A 7 -6.98 -11.21 13.78
N ASN A 8 -6.83 -12.51 13.53
CA ASN A 8 -7.72 -13.53 14.07
C ASN A 8 -7.31 -14.05 15.44
N ASP A 9 -6.18 -13.59 15.97
CA ASP A 9 -5.75 -13.96 17.31
C ASP A 9 -6.67 -13.35 18.37
N PRO A 10 -6.83 -14.00 19.55
CA PRO A 10 -7.64 -13.41 20.61
C PRO A 10 -7.14 -12.01 20.97
N PRO A 11 -8.05 -11.05 21.22
CA PRO A 11 -7.63 -9.69 21.57
C PRO A 11 -6.90 -9.69 22.92
N PRO A 12 -5.74 -9.00 23.03
CA PRO A 12 -5.06 -8.84 24.31
C PRO A 12 -5.82 -7.89 25.24
N GLU A 13 -5.46 -7.88 26.52
CA GLU A 13 -6.13 -7.01 27.49
C GLU A 13 -5.98 -5.52 27.19
N THR A 14 -4.84 -5.12 26.61
CA THR A 14 -4.54 -3.72 26.30
C THR A 14 -4.45 -3.50 24.79
N GLU A 15 -3.31 -3.87 24.21
CA GLU A 15 -3.06 -3.66 22.77
C GLU A 15 -2.15 -4.76 22.24
N ARG A 16 -2.15 -4.93 20.93
CA ARG A 16 -1.20 -5.83 20.27
C ARG A 16 0.17 -5.16 20.26
N LEU A 17 1.17 -5.87 20.76
CA LEU A 17 2.52 -5.34 20.91
C LEU A 17 3.24 -5.28 19.57
N GLN A 18 4.01 -4.21 19.37
CA GLN A 18 4.81 -3.99 18.18
C GLN A 18 6.09 -3.30 18.61
N THR A 19 7.26 -3.76 18.14
CA THR A 19 8.53 -3.13 18.48
C THR A 19 8.67 -1.75 17.83
N PRO A 20 9.52 -0.87 18.37
CA PRO A 20 9.78 0.42 17.72
C PRO A 20 10.27 0.27 16.28
N GLU A 21 11.10 -0.73 15.98
CA GLU A 21 11.61 -0.99 14.63
C GLU A 21 10.47 -1.38 13.68
N GLU A 22 9.55 -2.24 14.14
CA GLU A 22 8.38 -2.64 13.35
C GLU A 22 7.46 -1.46 13.08
N ARG A 23 7.30 -0.57 14.06
CA ARG A 23 6.49 0.63 13.89
C ARG A 23 7.11 1.61 12.91
N ASP A 24 8.45 1.72 12.88
CA ASP A 24 9.15 2.61 11.99
C ASP A 24 8.95 2.26 10.50
N GLU A 25 8.63 1.00 10.20
CA GLU A 25 8.32 0.59 8.82
C GLU A 25 7.06 1.28 8.27
N LEU A 26 6.21 1.78 9.13
CA LEU A 26 4.99 2.51 8.74
C LEU A 26 5.26 3.99 8.44
N ASN A 27 6.45 4.50 8.76
CA ASN A 27 6.80 5.89 8.48
C ASN A 27 6.78 6.13 6.97
N GLY A 28 6.15 7.21 6.54
CA GLY A 28 5.94 7.52 5.13
C GLY A 28 4.70 6.85 4.54
N LEU A 29 3.94 6.08 5.34
CA LEU A 29 2.72 5.40 4.89
C LEU A 29 1.48 5.91 5.63
N TYR A 30 1.57 6.01 6.96
CA TYR A 30 0.40 6.40 7.76
C TYR A 30 0.05 7.89 7.66
N GLU A 31 1.01 8.73 7.24
CA GLU A 31 0.82 10.18 7.16
C GLU A 31 -0.07 10.61 5.99
N CYS A 32 -0.45 9.69 5.11
CA CYS A 32 -1.29 10.00 3.95
C CYS A 32 -2.63 10.59 4.41
N ILE A 33 -3.01 11.72 3.81
CA ILE A 33 -4.27 12.42 4.13
C ILE A 33 -5.41 12.07 3.17
N LEU A 34 -5.20 11.09 2.28
CA LEU A 34 -6.19 10.60 1.33
C LEU A 34 -6.70 11.67 0.35
N CYS A 35 -5.88 12.67 0.02
CA CYS A 35 -6.27 13.72 -0.92
C CYS A 35 -6.31 13.24 -2.38
N ALA A 36 -5.67 12.10 -2.67
CA ALA A 36 -5.62 11.47 -4.00
C ALA A 36 -4.96 12.29 -5.10
N CYS A 37 -4.18 13.32 -4.77
CA CYS A 37 -3.42 14.09 -5.78
C CYS A 37 -2.49 13.17 -6.58
N CYS A 38 -1.87 12.19 -5.92
CA CYS A 38 -1.01 11.21 -6.59
C CYS A 38 -1.77 10.40 -7.63
N SER A 39 -2.98 9.95 -7.32
CA SER A 39 -3.81 9.17 -8.26
C SER A 39 -4.29 10.03 -9.43
N THR A 40 -4.71 11.26 -9.16
CA THR A 40 -5.18 12.16 -10.23
C THR A 40 -4.05 12.58 -11.16
N ALA A 41 -2.80 12.57 -10.71
CA ALA A 41 -1.64 12.91 -11.53
C ALA A 41 -1.04 11.70 -12.28
N CYS A 42 -1.52 10.49 -12.03
CA CYS A 42 -0.95 9.27 -12.61
C CYS A 42 -1.58 8.97 -13.98
N PRO A 43 -0.79 8.98 -15.10
CA PRO A 43 -1.32 8.65 -16.42
C PRO A 43 -1.92 7.23 -16.50
N SER A 44 -1.35 6.26 -15.81
CA SER A 44 -1.90 4.90 -15.78
C SER A 44 -3.31 4.87 -15.19
N PHE A 45 -3.56 5.70 -14.16
CA PHE A 45 -4.89 5.85 -13.59
C PHE A 45 -5.85 6.52 -14.58
N TRP A 46 -5.39 7.49 -15.35
CA TRP A 46 -6.22 8.15 -16.36
C TRP A 46 -6.77 7.17 -17.41
N TRP A 47 -5.92 6.21 -17.81
CA TRP A 47 -6.29 5.25 -18.86
C TRP A 47 -7.14 4.09 -18.32
N ASN A 48 -6.95 3.69 -17.08
CA ASN A 48 -7.62 2.53 -16.49
C ASN A 48 -8.20 2.85 -15.11
N PRO A 49 -9.04 3.89 -14.96
CA PRO A 49 -9.52 4.30 -13.63
C PRO A 49 -10.46 3.28 -12.97
N ASP A 50 -11.05 2.39 -13.76
CA ASP A 50 -11.96 1.35 -13.30
C ASP A 50 -11.24 0.09 -12.78
N LYS A 51 -9.97 -0.10 -13.14
CA LYS A 51 -9.23 -1.34 -12.84
C LYS A 51 -7.95 -1.10 -12.07
N PHE A 52 -7.21 -0.04 -12.38
CA PHE A 52 -5.97 0.28 -11.70
C PHE A 52 -6.27 0.89 -10.32
N VAL A 53 -5.65 0.32 -9.27
CA VAL A 53 -5.89 0.79 -7.90
C VAL A 53 -5.42 2.22 -7.69
N GLY A 54 -4.31 2.60 -8.34
CA GLY A 54 -3.75 3.94 -8.25
C GLY A 54 -2.77 4.10 -7.10
N PRO A 55 -1.90 5.13 -7.18
CA PRO A 55 -0.86 5.34 -6.17
C PRO A 55 -1.40 5.48 -4.74
N ALA A 56 -2.51 6.20 -4.54
CA ALA A 56 -3.08 6.38 -3.21
C ALA A 56 -3.56 5.05 -2.63
N GLY A 57 -4.29 4.27 -3.41
CA GLY A 57 -4.78 2.97 -2.98
C GLY A 57 -3.64 1.99 -2.72
N LEU A 58 -2.61 2.00 -3.55
CA LEU A 58 -1.46 1.13 -3.38
C LEU A 58 -0.63 1.50 -2.15
N LEU A 59 -0.48 2.80 -1.87
CA LEU A 59 0.18 3.26 -0.65
C LEU A 59 -0.56 2.75 0.59
N GLN A 60 -1.87 2.88 0.62
CA GLN A 60 -2.69 2.42 1.73
C GLN A 60 -2.68 0.89 1.85
N ALA A 61 -2.69 0.16 0.73
CA ALA A 61 -2.56 -1.29 0.75
C ALA A 61 -1.24 -1.71 1.40
N TYR A 62 -0.14 -1.07 1.03
CA TYR A 62 1.16 -1.38 1.61
C TYR A 62 1.23 -1.01 3.09
N ARG A 63 0.56 0.05 3.50
CA ARG A 63 0.50 0.43 4.92
C ARG A 63 0.02 -0.74 5.78
N PHE A 64 -0.99 -1.48 5.31
CA PHE A 64 -1.48 -2.65 6.04
C PHE A 64 -0.61 -3.89 5.82
N ILE A 65 -0.04 -4.06 4.64
CA ILE A 65 0.89 -5.18 4.36
C ILE A 65 2.14 -5.07 5.23
N ALA A 66 2.66 -3.87 5.43
CA ALA A 66 3.85 -3.62 6.24
C ALA A 66 3.59 -3.69 7.75
N ASP A 67 2.34 -3.63 8.18
CA ASP A 67 2.00 -3.65 9.60
C ASP A 67 2.10 -5.07 10.14
N THR A 68 2.95 -5.27 11.15
CA THR A 68 3.17 -6.59 11.74
C THR A 68 1.97 -7.13 12.51
N ARG A 69 1.03 -6.25 12.85
CA ARG A 69 -0.20 -6.63 13.55
C ARG A 69 -1.27 -7.20 12.61
N ASP A 70 -1.11 -6.99 11.30
CA ASP A 70 -2.05 -7.47 10.29
C ASP A 70 -1.68 -8.87 9.81
N GLN A 71 -2.68 -9.74 9.67
CA GLN A 71 -2.49 -11.14 9.26
C GLN A 71 -3.02 -11.43 7.85
N ALA A 72 -3.56 -10.43 7.16
CA ALA A 72 -4.20 -10.64 5.87
C ALA A 72 -3.28 -10.35 4.68
N THR A 73 -1.96 -10.44 4.85
CA THR A 73 -0.99 -10.11 3.80
C THR A 73 -1.21 -10.90 2.52
N SER A 74 -1.39 -12.22 2.63
CA SER A 74 -1.62 -13.08 1.44
C SER A 74 -2.90 -12.70 0.72
N GLU A 75 -3.99 -12.46 1.44
CA GLU A 75 -5.26 -12.04 0.86
C GLU A 75 -5.13 -10.68 0.16
N ARG A 76 -4.42 -9.74 0.76
CA ARG A 76 -4.19 -8.42 0.17
C ARG A 76 -3.36 -8.52 -1.10
N LEU A 77 -2.31 -9.35 -1.10
CA LEU A 77 -1.49 -9.57 -2.28
C LEU A 77 -2.26 -10.28 -3.39
N ASP A 78 -3.11 -11.27 -3.04
CA ASP A 78 -3.97 -11.95 -4.01
C ASP A 78 -4.90 -10.97 -4.71
N ASN A 79 -5.48 -10.03 -3.96
CA ASN A 79 -6.36 -9.02 -4.52
C ASN A 79 -5.64 -8.08 -5.49
N LEU A 80 -4.35 -7.84 -5.30
CA LEU A 80 -3.54 -6.94 -6.13
C LEU A 80 -2.84 -7.66 -7.29
N GLU A 81 -2.91 -8.98 -7.38
CA GLU A 81 -2.16 -9.77 -8.38
C GLU A 81 -2.69 -9.62 -9.81
N ASP A 82 -3.85 -9.04 -9.99
CA ASP A 82 -4.45 -8.79 -11.29
C ASP A 82 -3.53 -7.87 -12.14
N PRO A 83 -3.36 -8.14 -13.45
CA PRO A 83 -2.51 -7.31 -14.31
C PRO A 83 -2.88 -5.83 -14.34
N TYR A 84 -4.11 -5.48 -14.03
CA TYR A 84 -4.57 -4.09 -14.07
C TYR A 84 -4.47 -3.37 -12.71
N ARG A 85 -4.52 -4.10 -11.59
CA ARG A 85 -4.62 -3.46 -10.28
C ARG A 85 -3.31 -2.86 -9.78
N LEU A 86 -2.21 -3.58 -9.94
CA LEU A 86 -0.89 -3.13 -9.49
C LEU A 86 0.03 -2.85 -10.67
N PHE A 87 0.07 -3.75 -11.64
CA PHE A 87 1.13 -3.80 -12.65
C PHE A 87 0.96 -2.76 -13.78
N ARG A 88 -0.08 -1.95 -13.77
CA ARG A 88 -0.20 -0.81 -14.68
C ARG A 88 0.62 0.41 -14.23
N CYS A 89 1.29 0.31 -13.10
CA CYS A 89 2.27 1.32 -12.69
C CYS A 89 3.53 1.19 -13.56
N HIS A 90 3.84 2.24 -14.29
CA HIS A 90 5.01 2.29 -15.19
C HIS A 90 6.13 3.17 -14.64
N SER A 91 6.12 3.44 -13.33
CA SER A 91 7.17 4.22 -12.65
C SER A 91 7.36 5.63 -13.20
N ILE A 92 6.27 6.29 -13.57
CA ILE A 92 6.30 7.66 -14.11
C ILE A 92 6.67 8.67 -13.03
N MET A 93 6.35 8.38 -11.76
CA MET A 93 6.72 9.15 -10.58
C MET A 93 6.02 10.50 -10.40
N ASN A 94 4.99 10.81 -11.17
CA ASN A 94 4.18 12.02 -10.93
C ASN A 94 3.57 12.01 -9.52
N CYS A 95 3.23 10.84 -9.01
CA CYS A 95 2.65 10.68 -7.68
C CYS A 95 3.58 11.18 -6.56
N VAL A 96 4.90 11.04 -6.75
CA VAL A 96 5.89 11.52 -5.78
C VAL A 96 5.96 13.04 -5.80
N ASP A 97 5.95 13.62 -7.01
CA ASP A 97 6.12 15.07 -7.19
C ASP A 97 4.94 15.87 -6.64
N VAL A 98 3.73 15.32 -6.68
CA VAL A 98 2.51 16.08 -6.32
C VAL A 98 2.03 15.85 -4.90
N CYS A 99 2.63 14.93 -4.15
CA CYS A 99 2.16 14.62 -2.80
C CYS A 99 2.39 15.80 -1.85
N PRO A 100 1.32 16.42 -1.28
CA PRO A 100 1.47 17.57 -0.40
C PRO A 100 2.13 17.23 0.94
N LYS A 101 2.15 15.95 1.32
CA LYS A 101 2.82 15.48 2.53
C LYS A 101 4.25 15.05 2.29
N GLY A 102 4.74 15.14 1.04
CA GLY A 102 6.09 14.71 0.70
C GLY A 102 6.32 13.21 0.81
N LEU A 103 5.28 12.41 0.67
CA LEU A 103 5.37 10.95 0.73
C LEU A 103 5.86 10.38 -0.59
N ASN A 104 6.28 9.11 -0.59
CA ASN A 104 6.77 8.44 -1.79
C ASN A 104 5.91 7.21 -2.10
N PRO A 105 4.79 7.35 -2.85
CA PRO A 105 3.98 6.20 -3.25
C PRO A 105 4.73 5.19 -4.09
N MET A 106 5.69 5.62 -4.91
CA MET A 106 6.50 4.71 -5.73
C MET A 106 7.31 3.72 -4.90
N ARG A 107 7.82 4.15 -3.76
CA ARG A 107 8.54 3.27 -2.85
C ARG A 107 7.62 2.17 -2.33
N ALA A 108 6.40 2.53 -1.95
CA ALA A 108 5.40 1.58 -1.48
C ALA A 108 5.01 0.60 -2.59
N ILE A 109 4.77 1.09 -3.80
CA ILE A 109 4.43 0.25 -4.97
C ILE A 109 5.58 -0.72 -5.28
N GLY A 110 6.81 -0.25 -5.26
CA GLY A 110 7.98 -1.08 -5.49
C GLY A 110 8.10 -2.20 -4.46
N LYS A 111 7.81 -1.90 -3.20
CA LYS A 111 7.84 -2.91 -2.13
C LYS A 111 6.70 -3.92 -2.26
N ILE A 112 5.52 -3.51 -2.73
CA ILE A 112 4.42 -4.44 -3.01
C ILE A 112 4.83 -5.39 -4.15
N LYS A 113 5.42 -4.88 -5.22
CA LYS A 113 5.91 -5.70 -6.33
C LYS A 113 6.96 -6.69 -5.86
N ASP A 114 7.90 -6.25 -5.03
CA ASP A 114 8.92 -7.11 -4.44
C ASP A 114 8.31 -8.22 -3.58
N ALA A 115 7.30 -7.89 -2.77
CA ALA A 115 6.60 -8.86 -1.95
C ALA A 115 5.89 -9.92 -2.81
N MET A 116 5.30 -9.52 -3.94
CA MET A 116 4.66 -10.46 -4.86
C MET A 116 5.67 -11.41 -5.51
N VAL A 117 6.83 -10.90 -5.90
CA VAL A 117 7.91 -11.73 -6.46
C VAL A 117 8.39 -12.75 -5.44
N ARG A 118 8.63 -12.32 -4.21
CA ARG A 118 9.07 -13.21 -3.13
C ARG A 118 8.04 -14.29 -2.82
N ARG A 119 6.75 -13.95 -2.86
CA ARG A 119 5.68 -14.91 -2.62
C ARG A 119 5.60 -15.97 -3.73
N ALA A 120 5.86 -15.56 -4.98
CA ALA A 120 5.80 -16.45 -6.13
C ALA A 120 7.01 -17.39 -6.21
N VAL A 121 8.10 -17.06 -5.52
CA VAL A 121 9.33 -17.88 -5.46
C VAL A 121 9.40 -18.63 -4.13
#